data_a5db07a502909b750d9ddfc599de70c4
#
_entry.id   a5db07a502909b750d9ddfc599de70c4
#
_cell.length_a   1.000
_cell.length_b   1.000
_cell.length_c   1.000
_cell.angle_alpha   90.00
_cell.angle_beta   90.00
_cell.angle_gamma   90.00
#
_symmetry.space_group_name_H-M   'P 1'
#
loop_
_entity.id
_entity.type
_entity.pdbx_description
1 polymer ?
#
loop_
_entity_poly.entity_id
_entity_poly.type
_entity_poly.pdbx_seq_one_letter_code
_entity_poly.pdbx_strand_id
1 'polypeptide(L)'
;MVITSCLTLLLVQLPKVNNKLLTEDFVQNSIIEYLNQKGWSKSLKSKRLKEHGVDIKVRNNKFSRYWLIEVKGDASPNAKYPRSHREVNFNLAIGQIITRMGTDRKRGYKYGYKYGVGYPSSFKDIVLRRLPFDVCDKLNLYVFFANEHGEVEVFDWKQIKAFQNSHKILKGITK
;
A
#
# COMPACT_ATOMS: atom_id res chain seq x y z
N MET A 1 29.49 -53.26 -21.62
CA MET A 1 29.77 -51.82 -21.82
C MET A 1 28.59 -51.04 -21.26
N VAL A 2 28.70 -50.61 -19.99
CA VAL A 2 27.61 -49.99 -19.24
C VAL A 2 27.91 -48.49 -19.20
N ILE A 3 27.05 -47.67 -19.83
CA ILE A 3 27.17 -46.21 -19.84
C ILE A 3 26.37 -45.71 -18.66
N THR A 4 27.04 -45.33 -17.56
CA THR A 4 26.46 -44.69 -16.40
C THR A 4 26.33 -43.20 -16.69
N SER A 5 25.09 -42.74 -16.97
CA SER A 5 24.77 -41.32 -17.14
C SER A 5 24.69 -40.66 -15.78
N CYS A 6 25.67 -39.79 -15.51
CA CYS A 6 25.72 -38.98 -14.29
C CYS A 6 24.79 -37.75 -14.43
N LEU A 7 23.59 -37.80 -13.85
CA LEU A 7 22.68 -36.67 -13.75
C LEU A 7 23.18 -35.74 -12.66
N THR A 8 23.91 -34.68 -13.03
CA THR A 8 24.30 -33.62 -12.12
C THR A 8 23.06 -32.73 -11.85
N LEU A 9 22.43 -32.89 -10.67
CA LEU A 9 21.38 -31.98 -10.21
C LEU A 9 22.00 -30.61 -9.96
N LEU A 10 21.75 -29.66 -10.86
CA LEU A 10 22.00 -28.24 -10.60
C LEU A 10 20.99 -27.76 -9.55
N LEU A 11 21.40 -27.70 -8.29
CA LEU A 11 20.69 -26.99 -7.24
C LEU A 11 20.74 -25.49 -7.55
N VAL A 12 19.71 -25.00 -8.24
CA VAL A 12 19.47 -23.56 -8.35
C VAL A 12 19.20 -23.04 -6.95
N GLN A 13 20.20 -22.43 -6.34
CA GLN A 13 20.02 -21.70 -5.09
C GLN A 13 19.12 -20.49 -5.41
N LEU A 14 17.87 -20.58 -4.99
CA LEU A 14 16.95 -19.42 -5.01
C LEU A 14 17.60 -18.29 -4.18
N PRO A 15 17.66 -17.07 -4.71
CA PRO A 15 18.23 -15.95 -3.97
C PRO A 15 17.45 -15.80 -2.65
N LYS A 16 18.20 -15.74 -1.53
CA LYS A 16 17.63 -15.38 -0.24
C LYS A 16 17.03 -13.98 -0.40
N VAL A 17 15.70 -13.90 -0.41
CA VAL A 17 14.99 -12.63 -0.35
C VAL A 17 15.35 -12.00 0.99
N ASN A 18 16.27 -11.04 0.97
CA ASN A 18 16.55 -10.20 2.11
C ASN A 18 15.34 -9.31 2.31
N ASN A 19 14.38 -9.77 3.11
CA ASN A 19 13.20 -8.99 3.48
C ASN A 19 13.65 -7.81 4.38
N LYS A 20 14.16 -6.76 3.73
CA LYS A 20 14.41 -5.49 4.40
C LYS A 20 13.08 -4.96 4.89
N LEU A 21 12.94 -4.80 6.21
CA LEU A 21 11.75 -4.22 6.82
C LEU A 21 11.65 -2.75 6.41
N LEU A 22 10.51 -2.37 5.89
CA LEU A 22 10.25 -1.01 5.45
C LEU A 22 9.58 -0.22 6.57
N THR A 23 10.27 0.81 7.06
CA THR A 23 9.72 1.71 8.08
C THR A 23 8.58 2.56 7.50
N GLU A 24 7.74 3.09 8.37
CA GLU A 24 6.67 4.02 8.00
C GLU A 24 7.23 5.24 7.24
N ASP A 25 8.34 5.82 7.74
CA ASP A 25 9.01 6.94 7.07
C ASP A 25 9.51 6.59 5.66
N PHE A 26 10.05 5.38 5.46
CA PHE A 26 10.49 4.94 4.14
C PHE A 26 9.32 4.85 3.17
N VAL A 27 8.22 4.20 3.57
CA VAL A 27 7.00 4.06 2.76
C VAL A 27 6.41 5.44 2.45
N GLN A 28 6.35 6.32 3.44
CA GLN A 28 5.85 7.69 3.29
C GLN A 28 6.67 8.48 2.26
N ASN A 29 8.00 8.46 2.37
CA ASN A 29 8.88 9.17 1.46
C ASN A 29 8.77 8.62 0.03
N SER A 30 8.71 7.30 -0.14
CA SER A 30 8.50 6.65 -1.44
C SER A 30 7.20 7.12 -2.12
N ILE A 31 6.10 7.18 -1.37
CA ILE A 31 4.81 7.65 -1.88
C ILE A 31 4.85 9.14 -2.24
N ILE A 32 5.49 9.97 -1.40
CA ILE A 32 5.67 11.40 -1.69
C ILE A 32 6.46 11.61 -2.98
N GLU A 33 7.55 10.89 -3.17
CA GLU A 33 8.37 10.96 -4.37
C GLU A 33 7.59 10.52 -5.61
N TYR A 34 6.88 9.40 -5.54
CA TYR A 34 5.99 8.94 -6.60
C TYR A 34 4.97 10.01 -6.98
N LEU A 35 4.31 10.63 -6.01
CA LEU A 35 3.30 11.67 -6.25
C LEU A 35 3.93 12.94 -6.86
N ASN A 36 5.12 13.31 -6.41
CA ASN A 36 5.88 14.44 -6.97
C ASN A 36 6.21 14.22 -8.46
N GLN A 37 6.63 13.01 -8.83
CA GLN A 37 6.88 12.63 -10.23
C GLN A 37 5.60 12.70 -11.09
N LYS A 38 4.43 12.54 -10.48
CA LYS A 38 3.11 12.68 -11.12
C LYS A 38 2.57 14.11 -11.10
N GLY A 39 3.38 15.10 -10.72
CA GLY A 39 3.03 16.54 -10.75
C GLY A 39 2.22 17.01 -9.53
N TRP A 40 2.23 16.27 -8.42
CA TRP A 40 1.69 16.73 -7.14
C TRP A 40 2.74 17.59 -6.40
N SER A 41 2.30 18.46 -5.48
CA SER A 41 3.18 19.43 -4.86
C SER A 41 4.33 18.77 -4.08
N LYS A 42 5.53 19.37 -4.23
CA LYS A 42 6.74 18.94 -3.51
C LYS A 42 6.76 19.33 -2.02
N SER A 43 5.80 20.12 -1.55
CA SER A 43 5.92 20.86 -0.29
C SER A 43 5.27 20.18 0.90
N LEU A 44 5.49 18.89 1.09
CA LEU A 44 5.11 18.30 2.34
C LEU A 44 6.34 17.76 3.05
N LYS A 45 6.74 18.51 4.06
CA LYS A 45 7.58 17.97 5.11
C LYS A 45 6.81 16.83 5.76
N SER A 46 7.42 15.66 5.87
CA SER A 46 6.89 14.59 6.70
C SER A 46 6.54 15.20 8.06
N LYS A 47 5.32 14.99 8.52
CA LYS A 47 4.93 15.47 9.84
C LYS A 47 5.75 14.74 10.88
N ARG A 48 6.32 15.50 11.82
CA ARG A 48 6.96 14.92 12.99
C ARG A 48 5.92 14.10 13.77
N LEU A 49 6.34 13.02 14.39
CA LEU A 49 5.57 12.02 15.17
C LEU A 49 4.53 12.57 16.18
N LYS A 50 4.45 13.89 16.38
CA LYS A 50 3.54 14.56 17.35
C LYS A 50 2.50 15.48 16.71
N GLU A 51 2.44 15.59 15.37
CA GLU A 51 1.44 16.45 14.73
C GLU A 51 0.17 15.66 14.38
N HIS A 52 -0.97 16.09 14.92
CA HIS A 52 -2.28 15.56 14.56
C HIS A 52 -2.60 15.84 13.09
N GLY A 53 -2.91 14.81 12.32
CA GLY A 53 -3.32 14.91 10.91
C GLY A 53 -2.99 13.66 10.12
N VAL A 54 -3.25 13.68 8.80
CA VAL A 54 -2.83 12.62 7.87
C VAL A 54 -1.31 12.65 7.67
N ASP A 55 -0.71 11.49 7.38
CA ASP A 55 0.73 11.37 7.17
C ASP A 55 1.18 12.11 5.91
N ILE A 56 0.37 12.03 4.84
CA ILE A 56 0.65 12.74 3.57
C ILE A 56 -0.56 13.58 3.17
N LYS A 57 -0.31 14.89 2.95
CA LYS A 57 -1.27 15.80 2.33
C LYS A 57 -0.59 16.54 1.20
N VAL A 58 -0.90 16.21 -0.06
CA VAL A 58 -0.35 16.85 -1.25
C VAL A 58 -1.45 17.45 -2.10
N ARG A 59 -1.12 18.55 -2.80
CA ARG A 59 -2.05 19.27 -3.67
C ARG A 59 -1.57 19.22 -5.11
N ASN A 60 -2.49 19.05 -6.03
CA ASN A 60 -2.25 19.34 -7.44
C ASN A 60 -2.71 20.77 -7.74
N ASN A 61 -1.78 21.66 -8.04
CA ASN A 61 -2.08 23.09 -8.26
C ASN A 61 -2.92 23.31 -9.52
N LYS A 62 -2.77 22.44 -10.56
CA LYS A 62 -3.50 22.57 -11.82
C LYS A 62 -4.99 22.29 -11.67
N PHE A 63 -5.37 21.36 -10.77
CA PHE A 63 -6.75 20.88 -10.66
C PHE A 63 -7.38 21.16 -9.29
N SER A 64 -6.70 21.87 -8.40
CA SER A 64 -7.15 22.12 -7.01
C SER A 64 -7.59 20.85 -6.27
N ARG A 65 -6.93 19.72 -6.55
CA ARG A 65 -7.21 18.42 -5.93
C ARG A 65 -6.18 18.11 -4.85
N TYR A 66 -6.59 17.32 -3.88
CA TYR A 66 -5.76 16.91 -2.75
C TYR A 66 -5.71 15.39 -2.63
N TRP A 67 -4.55 14.85 -2.24
CA TRP A 67 -4.41 13.53 -1.66
C TRP A 67 -4.32 13.68 -0.14
N LEU A 68 -5.06 12.84 0.58
CA LEU A 68 -4.91 12.57 2.00
C LEU A 68 -4.58 11.09 2.14
N ILE A 69 -3.42 10.75 2.68
CA ILE A 69 -2.94 9.37 2.74
C ILE A 69 -2.45 9.07 4.15
N GLU A 70 -2.93 7.98 4.73
CA GLU A 70 -2.38 7.37 5.95
C GLU A 70 -1.39 6.27 5.56
N VAL A 71 -0.29 6.17 6.29
CA VAL A 71 0.80 5.24 5.98
C VAL A 71 1.08 4.33 7.16
N LYS A 72 1.47 3.10 6.88
CA LYS A 72 1.99 2.15 7.88
C LYS A 72 3.22 1.44 7.36
N GLY A 73 4.17 1.22 8.26
CA GLY A 73 5.37 0.43 8.00
C GLY A 73 5.19 -1.04 8.35
N ASP A 74 6.23 -1.82 8.08
CA ASP A 74 6.33 -3.22 8.52
C ASP A 74 6.33 -3.33 10.05
N ALA A 75 6.01 -4.52 10.53
CA ALA A 75 6.18 -4.88 11.93
C ALA A 75 7.67 -4.77 12.34
N SER A 76 7.91 -4.46 13.61
CA SER A 76 9.27 -4.54 14.17
C SER A 76 9.92 -5.92 13.86
N PRO A 77 11.24 -5.97 13.61
CA PRO A 77 11.98 -7.24 13.42
C PRO A 77 11.72 -8.24 14.54
N ASN A 78 11.50 -7.74 15.75
CA ASN A 78 11.28 -8.54 16.96
C ASN A 78 9.78 -8.86 17.21
N ALA A 79 8.89 -8.54 16.29
CA ALA A 79 7.48 -8.82 16.46
C ALA A 79 7.22 -10.33 16.49
N LYS A 80 6.68 -10.82 17.62
CA LYS A 80 6.35 -12.25 17.82
C LYS A 80 5.36 -12.78 16.78
N TYR A 81 4.46 -11.92 16.28
CA TYR A 81 3.40 -12.26 15.33
C TYR A 81 3.31 -11.21 14.20
N PRO A 82 4.23 -11.24 13.21
CA PRO A 82 4.26 -10.24 12.12
C PRO A 82 2.97 -10.15 11.31
N ARG A 83 2.28 -11.28 11.12
CA ARG A 83 1.00 -11.32 10.39
C ARG A 83 -0.10 -10.57 11.14
N SER A 84 -0.25 -10.84 12.43
CA SER A 84 -1.25 -10.14 13.27
C SER A 84 -0.97 -8.65 13.33
N HIS A 85 0.30 -8.26 13.39
CA HIS A 85 0.69 -6.85 13.37
C HIS A 85 0.28 -6.17 12.04
N ARG A 86 0.46 -6.83 10.90
CA ARG A 86 -0.01 -6.32 9.61
C ARG A 86 -1.53 -6.17 9.57
N GLU A 87 -2.28 -7.10 10.15
CA GLU A 87 -3.74 -6.99 10.24
C GLU A 87 -4.18 -5.79 11.09
N VAL A 88 -3.53 -5.57 12.21
CA VAL A 88 -3.78 -4.41 13.07
C VAL A 88 -3.46 -3.12 12.33
N ASN A 89 -2.30 -3.02 11.71
CA ASN A 89 -1.88 -1.83 10.96
C ASN A 89 -2.79 -1.55 9.76
N PHE A 90 -3.27 -2.60 9.06
CA PHE A 90 -4.27 -2.45 8.01
C PHE A 90 -5.57 -1.81 8.55
N ASN A 91 -6.13 -2.35 9.63
CA ASN A 91 -7.36 -1.82 10.21
C ASN A 91 -7.18 -0.40 10.76
N LEU A 92 -6.04 -0.10 11.39
CA LEU A 92 -5.72 1.23 11.90
C LEU A 92 -5.66 2.28 10.78
N ALA A 93 -4.96 2.00 9.67
CA ALA A 93 -4.87 2.93 8.55
C ALA A 93 -6.26 3.21 7.94
N ILE A 94 -7.10 2.16 7.76
CA ILE A 94 -8.47 2.33 7.27
C ILE A 94 -9.30 3.16 8.24
N GLY A 95 -9.24 2.90 9.54
CA GLY A 95 -9.94 3.69 10.54
C GLY A 95 -9.49 5.15 10.55
N GLN A 96 -8.19 5.38 10.51
CA GLN A 96 -7.60 6.72 10.50
C GLN A 96 -8.02 7.51 9.25
N ILE A 97 -7.90 6.94 8.05
CA ILE A 97 -8.26 7.68 6.82
C ILE A 97 -9.77 7.99 6.77
N ILE A 98 -10.63 7.08 7.22
CA ILE A 98 -12.08 7.31 7.27
C ILE A 98 -12.41 8.49 8.19
N THR A 99 -11.78 8.59 9.38
CA THR A 99 -12.00 9.70 10.29
C THR A 99 -11.54 11.05 9.71
N ARG A 100 -10.59 11.05 8.77
CA ARG A 100 -10.13 12.25 8.06
C ARG A 100 -11.07 12.72 6.95
N MET A 101 -11.93 11.85 6.44
CA MET A 101 -12.87 12.20 5.35
C MET A 101 -13.92 13.24 5.74
N GLY A 102 -14.12 13.47 7.05
CA GLY A 102 -15.11 14.45 7.58
C GLY A 102 -14.54 15.81 7.94
N THR A 103 -13.25 15.93 8.22
CA THR A 103 -12.66 17.10 8.89
C THR A 103 -12.38 18.30 7.96
N ASP A 104 -12.21 18.08 6.66
CA ASP A 104 -11.83 19.11 5.69
C ASP A 104 -13.00 19.58 4.79
N ARG A 105 -14.25 19.37 5.21
CA ARG A 105 -15.44 19.75 4.45
C ARG A 105 -15.73 21.28 4.47
N LYS A 106 -14.72 22.11 4.42
CA LYS A 106 -14.94 23.54 4.22
C LYS A 106 -15.39 23.79 2.78
N ARG A 107 -16.73 24.03 2.63
CA ARG A 107 -17.36 24.66 1.46
C ARG A 107 -17.10 23.97 0.10
N GLY A 108 -17.90 23.00 -0.23
CA GLY A 108 -18.09 22.60 -1.65
C GLY A 108 -17.00 21.72 -2.29
N TYR A 109 -15.94 21.34 -1.58
CA TYR A 109 -14.85 20.53 -2.11
C TYR A 109 -15.11 19.02 -2.13
N LYS A 110 -16.38 18.61 -2.24
CA LYS A 110 -16.77 17.19 -2.27
C LYS A 110 -16.02 16.38 -3.34
N TYR A 111 -15.53 17.03 -4.38
CA TYR A 111 -14.85 16.40 -5.52
C TYR A 111 -13.33 16.67 -5.58
N GLY A 112 -12.79 17.39 -4.62
CA GLY A 112 -11.38 17.80 -4.59
C GLY A 112 -10.44 16.80 -3.93
N TYR A 113 -10.96 15.84 -3.16
CA TYR A 113 -10.14 14.92 -2.36
C TYR A 113 -10.09 13.52 -2.96
N LYS A 114 -8.87 12.98 -2.96
CA LYS A 114 -8.59 11.56 -3.11
C LYS A 114 -8.03 11.05 -1.80
N TYR A 115 -8.44 9.88 -1.40
CA TYR A 115 -7.99 9.27 -0.15
C TYR A 115 -7.11 8.07 -0.44
N GLY A 116 -6.13 7.83 0.41
CA GLY A 116 -5.22 6.72 0.22
C GLY A 116 -4.78 6.10 1.53
N VAL A 117 -4.37 4.84 1.43
CA VAL A 117 -3.63 4.12 2.46
C VAL A 117 -2.36 3.58 1.86
N GLY A 118 -1.24 3.74 2.57
CA GLY A 118 0.09 3.35 2.11
C GLY A 118 0.67 2.24 2.97
N TYR A 119 1.28 1.24 2.33
CA TYR A 119 1.87 0.07 2.99
C TYR A 119 3.14 -0.40 2.29
N PRO A 120 4.00 -1.16 2.98
CA PRO A 120 4.99 -2.00 2.32
C PRO A 120 4.33 -3.04 1.40
N SER A 121 5.03 -3.48 0.36
CA SER A 121 4.56 -4.53 -0.56
C SER A 121 4.22 -5.85 0.14
N SER A 122 4.81 -6.10 1.32
CA SER A 122 4.51 -7.26 2.18
C SER A 122 3.04 -7.33 2.65
N PHE A 123 2.31 -6.19 2.61
CA PHE A 123 0.88 -6.13 2.96
C PHE A 123 -0.05 -6.42 1.78
N LYS A 124 0.47 -6.49 0.53
CA LYS A 124 -0.33 -6.50 -0.69
C LYS A 124 -1.42 -7.58 -0.67
N ASP A 125 -1.05 -8.80 -0.34
CA ASP A 125 -1.99 -9.93 -0.32
C ASP A 125 -3.12 -9.75 0.71
N ILE A 126 -2.80 -9.33 1.95
CA ILE A 126 -3.81 -9.15 2.99
C ILE A 126 -4.76 -7.99 2.68
N VAL A 127 -4.22 -6.87 2.21
CA VAL A 127 -4.99 -5.67 1.90
C VAL A 127 -5.91 -5.90 0.71
N LEU A 128 -5.38 -6.41 -0.41
CA LEU A 128 -6.16 -6.59 -1.64
C LEU A 128 -7.25 -7.66 -1.51
N ARG A 129 -7.07 -8.66 -0.63
CA ARG A 129 -8.12 -9.66 -0.36
C ARG A 129 -9.21 -9.16 0.58
N ARG A 130 -8.88 -8.27 1.52
CA ARG A 130 -9.80 -7.87 2.61
C ARG A 130 -10.52 -6.57 2.36
N LEU A 131 -9.90 -5.63 1.62
CA LEU A 131 -10.49 -4.33 1.36
C LEU A 131 -11.53 -4.43 0.24
N PRO A 132 -12.84 -4.24 0.51
CA PRO A 132 -13.87 -4.36 -0.51
C PRO A 132 -13.73 -3.30 -1.59
N PHE A 133 -13.74 -3.70 -2.87
CA PHE A 133 -13.58 -2.76 -3.98
C PHE A 133 -14.72 -1.72 -4.04
N ASP A 134 -15.95 -2.10 -3.66
CA ASP A 134 -17.12 -1.19 -3.63
C ASP A 134 -16.94 -0.08 -2.58
N VAL A 135 -16.26 -0.35 -1.47
CA VAL A 135 -15.90 0.67 -0.47
C VAL A 135 -14.87 1.62 -1.05
N CYS A 136 -13.87 1.10 -1.75
CA CYS A 136 -12.86 1.93 -2.42
C CYS A 136 -13.48 2.86 -3.47
N ASP A 137 -14.45 2.36 -4.25
CA ASP A 137 -15.16 3.15 -5.24
C ASP A 137 -15.97 4.29 -4.57
N LYS A 138 -16.82 3.95 -3.60
CA LYS A 138 -17.68 4.91 -2.89
C LYS A 138 -16.89 6.00 -2.14
N LEU A 139 -15.74 5.65 -1.59
CA LEU A 139 -14.90 6.55 -0.80
C LEU A 139 -13.82 7.27 -1.63
N ASN A 140 -13.69 6.97 -2.92
CA ASN A 140 -12.56 7.41 -3.75
C ASN A 140 -11.21 7.08 -3.08
N LEU A 141 -11.12 5.85 -2.56
CA LEU A 141 -10.00 5.34 -1.79
C LEU A 141 -9.06 4.51 -2.66
N TYR A 142 -7.78 4.79 -2.56
CA TYR A 142 -6.70 4.12 -3.28
C TYR A 142 -5.74 3.44 -2.31
N VAL A 143 -5.04 2.42 -2.77
CA VAL A 143 -4.01 1.73 -1.99
C VAL A 143 -2.66 1.91 -2.67
N PHE A 144 -1.65 2.27 -1.89
CA PHE A 144 -0.27 2.44 -2.33
C PHE A 144 0.59 1.36 -1.68
N PHE A 145 1.43 0.70 -2.48
CA PHE A 145 2.40 -0.28 -1.99
C PHE A 145 3.80 0.13 -2.41
N ALA A 146 4.69 0.35 -1.43
CA ALA A 146 6.09 0.60 -1.67
C ALA A 146 6.90 -0.70 -1.55
N ASN A 147 7.81 -0.96 -2.49
CA ASN A 147 8.77 -2.05 -2.40
C ASN A 147 10.08 -1.59 -1.75
N GLU A 148 11.04 -2.48 -1.58
CA GLU A 148 12.35 -2.22 -0.97
C GLU A 148 13.23 -1.25 -1.76
N HIS A 149 12.92 -1.01 -3.04
CA HIS A 149 13.60 -0.07 -3.91
C HIS A 149 12.93 1.31 -3.94
N GLY A 150 11.82 1.49 -3.19
CA GLY A 150 11.04 2.73 -3.20
C GLY A 150 10.09 2.88 -4.39
N GLU A 151 9.96 1.86 -5.22
CA GLU A 151 8.98 1.85 -6.30
C GLU A 151 7.56 1.67 -5.72
N VAL A 152 6.61 2.43 -6.24
CA VAL A 152 5.24 2.48 -5.72
C VAL A 152 4.23 1.97 -6.75
N GLU A 153 3.48 0.94 -6.36
CA GLU A 153 2.29 0.51 -7.10
C GLU A 153 1.04 1.13 -6.46
N VAL A 154 0.10 1.57 -7.30
CA VAL A 154 -1.16 2.16 -6.85
C VAL A 154 -2.33 1.35 -7.36
N PHE A 155 -3.26 1.02 -6.47
CA PHE A 155 -4.47 0.27 -6.79
C PHE A 155 -5.69 1.14 -6.57
N ASP A 156 -6.52 1.29 -7.62
CA ASP A 156 -7.88 1.79 -7.53
C ASP A 156 -8.88 0.64 -7.33
N TRP A 157 -10.16 0.98 -7.20
CA TRP A 157 -11.21 -0.03 -7.01
C TRP A 157 -11.31 -1.04 -8.17
N LYS A 158 -10.98 -0.64 -9.42
CA LYS A 158 -11.04 -1.53 -10.60
C LYS A 158 -9.95 -2.60 -10.52
N GLN A 159 -8.75 -2.19 -10.15
CA GLN A 159 -7.61 -3.09 -10.00
C GLN A 159 -7.81 -4.03 -8.80
N ILE A 160 -8.38 -3.54 -7.68
CA ILE A 160 -8.74 -4.37 -6.52
C ILE A 160 -9.81 -5.40 -6.92
N LYS A 161 -10.85 -5.00 -7.65
CA LYS A 161 -11.90 -5.90 -8.17
C LYS A 161 -11.31 -6.98 -9.06
N ALA A 162 -10.43 -6.62 -9.99
CA ALA A 162 -9.77 -7.58 -10.88
C ALA A 162 -8.95 -8.60 -10.09
N PHE A 163 -8.17 -8.15 -9.09
CA PHE A 163 -7.41 -9.02 -8.20
C PHE A 163 -8.31 -9.99 -7.43
N GLN A 164 -9.41 -9.50 -6.84
CA GLN A 164 -10.34 -10.32 -6.07
C GLN A 164 -11.07 -11.37 -6.92
N ASN A 165 -11.43 -11.01 -8.16
CA ASN A 165 -12.07 -11.93 -9.08
C ASN A 165 -11.12 -13.05 -9.53
N SER A 166 -9.86 -12.73 -9.85
CA SER A 166 -8.86 -13.76 -10.20
C SER A 166 -8.62 -14.75 -9.07
N HIS A 167 -8.59 -14.28 -7.82
CA HIS A 167 -8.45 -15.14 -6.64
C HIS A 167 -9.67 -16.02 -6.35
N LYS A 168 -10.88 -15.57 -6.69
CA LYS A 168 -12.10 -16.40 -6.57
C LYS A 168 -12.09 -17.54 -7.58
N ILE A 169 -11.68 -17.25 -8.82
CA ILE A 169 -11.58 -18.26 -9.89
C ILE A 169 -10.58 -19.36 -9.49
N LEU A 170 -9.39 -18.99 -9.00
CA LEU A 170 -8.38 -19.93 -8.57
C LEU A 170 -8.87 -20.84 -7.42
N LYS A 171 -9.63 -20.31 -6.47
CA LYS A 171 -10.23 -21.11 -5.38
C LYS A 171 -11.40 -21.99 -5.85
N GLY A 172 -12.09 -21.63 -6.93
CA GLY A 172 -13.16 -22.42 -7.54
C GLY A 172 -12.65 -23.62 -8.37
N ILE A 173 -11.45 -23.53 -8.88
CA ILE A 173 -10.81 -24.60 -9.69
C ILE A 173 -10.22 -25.71 -8.78
N THR A 174 -9.94 -25.40 -7.50
CA THR A 174 -9.36 -26.35 -6.52
C THR A 174 -10.40 -27.10 -5.70
N LYS A 175 -11.69 -26.99 -6.01
CA LYS A 175 -12.78 -27.81 -5.47
C LYS A 175 -13.31 -28.78 -6.51
#